data_b44472058d2807ab8911c266958935d7
#
_entry.id   b44472058d2807ab8911c266958935d7
#
_cell.length_a   1.000
_cell.length_b   1.000
_cell.length_c   1.000
_cell.angle_alpha   90.00
_cell.angle_beta   90.00
_cell.angle_gamma   90.00
#
_symmetry.space_group_name_H-M   'P 1'
#
loop_
_entity.id
_entity.type
_entity.pdbx_description
1 polymer ?
#
loop_
_entity_poly.entity_id
_entity_poly.type
_entity_poly.pdbx_seq_one_letter_code
_entity_poly.pdbx_strand_id
1 'polypeptide(L)'
;MYSNPNQDFVTINKEPCDKNNIYAMINIKALNLAAKDLTPAQFEVWLYFAKNQAGYTFAVSPAAALDEMGIKKDTFQKAKAVLKDKGYLIEDLSKGKNHWIFREVPVEEIMYVEKR
;
A
#
# COMPACT_ATOMS: atom_id res chain seq x y z
N MET A 1 -5.43 -11.80 -24.24
CA MET A 1 -6.77 -11.20 -24.07
C MET A 1 -7.82 -12.30 -23.93
N TYR A 2 -8.73 -12.13 -23.02
CA TYR A 2 -9.78 -13.12 -22.77
C TYR A 2 -10.91 -12.97 -23.75
N SER A 3 -11.44 -14.10 -24.16
CA SER A 3 -12.59 -14.18 -25.04
C SER A 3 -13.65 -15.02 -24.33
N ASN A 4 -14.36 -14.40 -23.43
CA ASN A 4 -15.37 -15.06 -22.59
C ASN A 4 -16.73 -14.46 -22.90
N PRO A 5 -17.74 -15.30 -23.33
CA PRO A 5 -19.06 -14.78 -23.65
C PRO A 5 -19.79 -14.14 -22.47
N ASN A 6 -19.35 -14.46 -21.23
CA ASN A 6 -19.96 -13.88 -20.03
C ASN A 6 -19.15 -12.70 -19.49
N GLN A 7 -18.20 -12.21 -20.28
CA GLN A 7 -17.34 -11.12 -19.88
C GLN A 7 -18.09 -9.79 -19.89
N ASP A 8 -17.98 -9.06 -18.78
CA ASP A 8 -18.54 -7.72 -18.66
C ASP A 8 -17.48 -6.70 -19.09
N PHE A 9 -17.94 -5.53 -19.51
CA PHE A 9 -17.07 -4.41 -19.88
C PHE A 9 -17.32 -3.26 -18.94
N VAL A 10 -16.25 -2.70 -18.36
CA VAL A 10 -16.34 -1.62 -17.37
C VAL A 10 -15.57 -0.42 -17.86
N THR A 11 -16.22 0.73 -17.88
CA THR A 11 -15.58 2.00 -18.18
C THR A 11 -15.30 2.73 -16.87
N ILE A 12 -14.05 3.12 -16.67
CA ILE A 12 -13.64 3.76 -15.44
C ILE A 12 -13.76 5.26 -15.58
N ASN A 13 -14.51 5.88 -14.68
CA ASN A 13 -14.60 7.33 -14.58
C ASN A 13 -13.92 7.77 -13.30
N LYS A 14 -12.97 8.69 -13.43
CA LYS A 14 -12.24 9.20 -12.30
C LYS A 14 -12.74 10.57 -11.90
N GLU A 15 -12.73 10.86 -10.61
CA GLU A 15 -13.01 12.20 -10.13
C GLU A 15 -11.89 13.14 -10.56
N PRO A 16 -12.22 14.41 -10.96
CA PRO A 16 -11.17 15.34 -11.35
C PRO A 16 -10.17 15.58 -10.24
N CYS A 17 -8.90 15.71 -10.62
CA CYS A 17 -7.84 16.00 -9.69
C CYS A 17 -7.72 17.52 -9.52
N ASP A 18 -7.81 18.00 -8.27
CA ASP A 18 -7.61 19.41 -7.95
C ASP A 18 -6.97 19.50 -6.56
N LYS A 19 -6.89 20.72 -6.00
CA LYS A 19 -6.23 20.89 -4.69
C LYS A 19 -6.90 20.14 -3.54
N ASN A 20 -8.17 19.77 -3.71
CA ASN A 20 -8.93 19.05 -2.69
C ASN A 20 -9.06 17.56 -3.02
N ASN A 21 -8.94 17.21 -4.30
CA ASN A 21 -9.08 15.84 -4.80
C ASN A 21 -7.81 15.46 -5.54
N ILE A 22 -6.94 14.75 -4.87
CA ILE A 22 -5.66 14.33 -5.46
C ILE A 22 -5.69 12.84 -5.78
N TYR A 23 -4.90 12.45 -6.77
CA TYR A 23 -4.76 11.06 -7.15
C TYR A 23 -3.59 10.44 -6.42
N ALA A 24 -3.73 9.15 -6.11
CA ALA A 24 -2.61 8.35 -5.65
C ALA A 24 -1.93 7.74 -6.86
N MET A 25 -0.59 7.76 -6.86
CA MET A 25 0.19 7.06 -7.88
C MET A 25 0.68 5.76 -7.28
N ILE A 26 0.16 4.66 -7.79
CA ILE A 26 0.52 3.32 -7.30
C ILE A 26 1.00 2.50 -8.49
N ASN A 27 2.14 1.85 -8.31
CA ASN A 27 2.66 0.95 -9.34
C ASN A 27 1.72 -0.24 -9.49
N ILE A 28 1.20 -0.42 -10.70
CA ILE A 28 0.19 -1.47 -10.97
C ILE A 28 0.74 -2.87 -10.69
N LYS A 29 1.98 -3.13 -11.08
CA LYS A 29 2.58 -4.43 -10.83
C LYS A 29 2.71 -4.69 -9.33
N ALA A 30 3.15 -3.68 -8.57
CA ALA A 30 3.27 -3.80 -7.12
C ALA A 30 1.92 -4.03 -6.47
N LEU A 31 0.88 -3.33 -6.91
CA LEU A 31 -0.47 -3.50 -6.40
C LEU A 31 -0.96 -4.93 -6.63
N ASN A 32 -0.75 -5.46 -7.84
CA ASN A 32 -1.18 -6.81 -8.16
C ASN A 32 -0.44 -7.86 -7.33
N LEU A 33 0.85 -7.65 -7.10
CA LEU A 33 1.64 -8.55 -6.26
C LEU A 33 1.15 -8.52 -4.81
N ALA A 34 0.91 -7.32 -4.28
CA ALA A 34 0.42 -7.17 -2.91
C ALA A 34 -0.95 -7.82 -2.74
N ALA A 35 -1.83 -7.66 -3.73
CA ALA A 35 -3.15 -8.26 -3.69
C ALA A 35 -3.10 -9.78 -3.61
N LYS A 36 -2.10 -10.39 -4.24
CA LYS A 36 -1.91 -11.84 -4.19
C LYS A 36 -1.25 -12.31 -2.91
N ASP A 37 -0.36 -11.49 -2.36
CA ASP A 37 0.45 -11.87 -1.21
C ASP A 37 -0.24 -11.61 0.13
N LEU A 38 -1.13 -10.65 0.18
CA LEU A 38 -1.73 -10.19 1.43
C LEU A 38 -3.19 -10.60 1.53
N THR A 39 -3.67 -10.78 2.77
CA THR A 39 -5.11 -10.93 3.00
C THR A 39 -5.80 -9.59 2.70
N PRO A 40 -7.14 -9.61 2.52
CA PRO A 40 -7.85 -8.36 2.26
C PRO A 40 -7.60 -7.27 3.30
N ALA A 41 -7.59 -7.62 4.57
CA ALA A 41 -7.34 -6.65 5.64
C ALA A 41 -5.92 -6.10 5.57
N GLN A 42 -4.95 -6.95 5.29
CA GLN A 42 -3.55 -6.55 5.15
C GLN A 42 -3.35 -5.68 3.92
N PHE A 43 -4.02 -6.03 2.83
CA PHE A 43 -3.96 -5.24 1.60
C PHE A 43 -4.54 -3.85 1.80
N GLU A 44 -5.59 -3.73 2.59
CA GLU A 44 -6.19 -2.44 2.93
C GLU A 44 -5.18 -1.53 3.62
N VAL A 45 -4.41 -2.08 4.54
CA VAL A 45 -3.36 -1.32 5.22
C VAL A 45 -2.21 -0.98 4.27
N TRP A 46 -1.88 -1.92 3.37
CA TRP A 46 -0.91 -1.65 2.31
C TRP A 46 -1.36 -0.45 1.47
N LEU A 47 -2.64 -0.39 1.10
CA LEU A 47 -3.19 0.74 0.36
C LEU A 47 -3.13 2.04 1.15
N TYR A 48 -3.34 1.97 2.46
CA TYR A 48 -3.25 3.14 3.32
C TYR A 48 -1.88 3.80 3.21
N PHE A 49 -0.83 2.99 3.14
CA PHE A 49 0.52 3.53 2.92
C PHE A 49 0.76 3.92 1.47
N ALA A 50 0.39 3.06 0.54
CA ALA A 50 0.72 3.22 -0.87
C ALA A 50 0.02 4.41 -1.53
N LYS A 51 -1.10 4.86 -0.99
CA LYS A 51 -1.84 5.99 -1.55
C LYS A 51 -1.12 7.32 -1.35
N ASN A 52 -0.06 7.33 -0.54
CA ASN A 52 0.67 8.56 -0.27
C ASN A 52 1.76 8.80 -1.30
N GLN A 53 2.12 10.05 -1.45
CA GLN A 53 3.10 10.48 -2.43
C GLN A 53 4.50 9.96 -2.09
N ALA A 54 5.26 9.57 -3.09
CA ALA A 54 6.62 9.11 -2.90
C ALA A 54 7.45 10.21 -2.21
N GLY A 55 8.25 9.80 -1.24
CA GLY A 55 9.08 10.73 -0.47
C GLY A 55 8.34 11.48 0.62
N TYR A 56 7.02 11.31 0.71
CA TYR A 56 6.23 11.97 1.74
C TYR A 56 6.42 11.26 3.09
N THR A 57 6.68 12.04 4.11
CA THR A 57 6.78 11.51 5.48
C THR A 57 5.60 12.04 6.28
N PHE A 58 4.87 11.15 6.92
CA PHE A 58 3.68 11.52 7.67
C PHE A 58 3.58 10.72 8.95
N ALA A 59 2.83 11.27 9.91
CA ALA A 59 2.61 10.59 11.17
C ALA A 59 1.53 9.53 10.98
N VAL A 60 1.90 8.28 11.17
CA VAL A 60 0.99 7.15 11.03
C VAL A 60 0.35 6.85 12.38
N SER A 61 -0.95 6.70 12.41
CA SER A 61 -1.64 6.31 13.63
C SER A 61 -2.86 5.45 13.32
N PRO A 62 -3.24 4.56 14.25
CA PRO A 62 -4.47 3.79 14.07
C PRO A 62 -5.71 4.69 13.96
N ALA A 63 -5.70 5.85 14.66
CA ALA A 63 -6.83 6.78 14.59
C ALA A 63 -6.97 7.38 13.19
N ALA A 64 -5.87 7.75 12.55
CA ALA A 64 -5.91 8.27 11.19
C ALA A 64 -6.38 7.22 10.19
N ALA A 65 -5.93 5.98 10.34
CA ALA A 65 -6.34 4.90 9.46
C ALA A 65 -7.84 4.62 9.59
N LEU A 66 -8.37 4.69 10.80
CA LEU A 66 -9.80 4.52 11.04
C LEU A 66 -10.59 5.66 10.41
N ASP A 67 -10.14 6.88 10.61
CA ASP A 67 -10.83 8.06 10.10
C ASP A 67 -10.83 8.11 8.56
N GLU A 68 -9.68 7.83 7.95
CA GLU A 68 -9.54 7.94 6.49
C GLU A 68 -10.13 6.77 5.73
N MET A 69 -9.97 5.56 6.22
CA MET A 69 -10.32 4.35 5.47
C MET A 69 -11.17 3.35 6.25
N GLY A 70 -11.58 3.68 7.48
CA GLY A 70 -12.40 2.78 8.26
C GLY A 70 -11.67 1.54 8.77
N ILE A 71 -10.35 1.56 8.80
CA ILE A 71 -9.55 0.43 9.27
C ILE A 71 -9.54 0.44 10.79
N LYS A 72 -10.03 -0.64 11.40
CA LYS A 72 -10.08 -0.75 12.84
C LYS A 72 -8.68 -0.87 13.43
N LYS A 73 -8.52 -0.36 14.66
CA LYS A 73 -7.22 -0.32 15.34
C LYS A 73 -6.53 -1.69 15.38
N ASP A 74 -7.24 -2.72 15.81
CA ASP A 74 -6.65 -4.06 15.91
C ASP A 74 -6.24 -4.59 14.55
N THR A 75 -7.09 -4.39 13.55
CA THR A 75 -6.79 -4.78 12.18
C THR A 75 -5.55 -4.06 11.67
N PHE A 76 -5.47 -2.76 11.93
CA PHE A 76 -4.33 -1.95 11.50
C PHE A 76 -3.03 -2.45 12.13
N GLN A 77 -3.04 -2.68 13.43
CA GLN A 77 -1.82 -3.10 14.14
C GLN A 77 -1.36 -4.48 13.73
N LYS A 78 -2.30 -5.42 13.58
CA LYS A 78 -1.95 -6.78 13.13
C LYS A 78 -1.42 -6.79 11.72
N ALA A 79 -2.06 -6.04 10.84
CA ALA A 79 -1.63 -5.95 9.45
C ALA A 79 -0.26 -5.29 9.32
N LYS A 80 -0.03 -4.23 10.11
CA LYS A 80 1.26 -3.55 10.12
C LYS A 80 2.39 -4.49 10.51
N ALA A 81 2.14 -5.36 11.51
CA ALA A 81 3.13 -6.35 11.92
C ALA A 81 3.45 -7.33 10.80
N VAL A 82 2.44 -7.76 10.05
CA VAL A 82 2.65 -8.65 8.91
C VAL A 82 3.45 -7.96 7.81
N LEU A 83 3.12 -6.70 7.52
CA LEU A 83 3.87 -5.93 6.51
C LEU A 83 5.34 -5.80 6.89
N LYS A 84 5.60 -5.61 8.18
CA LYS A 84 6.96 -5.56 8.68
C LYS A 84 7.66 -6.90 8.46
N ASP A 85 7.01 -7.99 8.84
CA ASP A 85 7.60 -9.32 8.71
C ASP A 85 7.87 -9.70 7.25
N LYS A 86 7.03 -9.26 6.35
CA LYS A 86 7.17 -9.58 4.93
C LYS A 86 8.13 -8.65 4.19
N GLY A 87 8.59 -7.58 4.81
CA GLY A 87 9.56 -6.67 4.20
C GLY A 87 8.98 -5.46 3.50
N TYR A 88 7.68 -5.21 3.64
CA TYR A 88 7.07 -3.99 3.10
C TYR A 88 7.37 -2.77 3.96
N LEU A 89 7.55 -2.98 5.27
CA LEU A 89 7.92 -1.93 6.20
C LEU A 89 9.30 -2.23 6.77
N ILE A 90 10.20 -1.27 6.64
CA ILE A 90 11.59 -1.41 7.06
C ILE A 90 11.90 -0.29 8.03
N GLU A 91 12.50 -0.63 9.16
CA GLU A 91 12.87 0.36 10.14
C GLU A 91 13.99 1.26 9.62
N ASP A 92 13.81 2.57 9.75
CA ASP A 92 14.80 3.55 9.33
C ASP A 92 15.50 4.13 10.56
N LEU A 93 16.56 3.48 10.98
CA LEU A 93 17.30 3.86 12.17
C LEU A 93 18.03 5.19 12.02
N SER A 94 18.26 5.62 10.79
CA SER A 94 18.97 6.88 10.55
C SER A 94 18.14 8.10 10.98
N LYS A 95 16.83 7.95 11.08
CA LYS A 95 15.92 9.03 11.46
C LYS A 95 15.45 8.95 12.91
N GLY A 96 15.90 7.94 13.66
CA GLY A 96 15.54 7.78 15.05
C GLY A 96 14.49 6.70 15.26
N LYS A 97 13.93 6.65 16.47
CA LYS A 97 12.94 5.64 16.83
C LYS A 97 11.64 5.84 16.07
N ASN A 98 10.99 4.73 15.77
CA ASN A 98 9.65 4.72 15.19
C ASN A 98 9.56 5.38 13.82
N HIS A 99 10.66 5.38 13.09
CA HIS A 99 10.67 5.81 11.69
C HIS A 99 10.78 4.59 10.81
N TRP A 100 9.92 4.55 9.76
CA TRP A 100 9.81 3.41 8.88
C TRP A 100 9.80 3.85 7.44
N ILE A 101 10.24 2.97 6.58
CA ILE A 101 10.14 3.16 5.13
C ILE A 101 9.14 2.14 4.63
N PHE A 102 8.12 2.60 3.91
CA PHE A 102 7.18 1.72 3.24
C PHE A 102 7.63 1.51 1.80
N ARG A 103 7.66 0.26 1.38
CA ARG A 103 7.95 -0.10 0.00
C ARG A 103 6.77 -0.84 -0.58
N GLU A 104 6.41 -0.52 -1.82
CA GLU A 104 5.29 -1.17 -2.49
C GLU A 104 5.57 -2.65 -2.75
N VAL A 105 6.84 -3.04 -2.87
CA VAL A 105 7.23 -4.46 -2.97
C VAL A 105 8.17 -4.80 -1.82
N PRO A 106 8.16 -6.07 -1.38
CA PRO A 106 9.04 -6.47 -0.28
C PRO A 106 10.52 -6.28 -0.59
N VAL A 107 11.29 -5.99 0.45
CA VAL A 107 12.73 -5.80 0.31
C VAL A 107 13.39 -6.96 -0.43
N GLU A 108 12.98 -8.17 -0.10
CA GLU A 108 13.59 -9.35 -0.70
C GLU A 108 13.43 -9.37 -2.23
N GLU A 109 12.26 -8.98 -2.73
CA GLU A 109 12.04 -8.89 -4.16
C GLU A 109 12.87 -7.79 -4.79
N ILE A 110 13.00 -6.66 -4.11
CA ILE A 110 13.83 -5.56 -4.59
C ILE A 110 15.28 -5.99 -4.70
N MET A 111 15.78 -6.66 -3.67
CA MET A 111 17.16 -7.17 -3.68
C MET A 111 17.38 -8.17 -4.80
N TYR A 112 16.40 -9.03 -5.04
CA TYR A 112 16.49 -10.00 -6.12
C TYR A 112 16.58 -9.32 -7.48
N VAL A 113 15.76 -8.32 -7.71
CA VAL A 113 15.77 -7.56 -8.97
C VAL A 113 17.09 -6.84 -9.16
N GLU A 114 17.64 -6.26 -8.10
CA GLU A 114 18.92 -5.53 -8.19
C GLU A 114 20.10 -6.43 -8.52
N LYS A 115 19.99 -7.70 -8.23
CA LYS A 115 21.08 -8.64 -8.52
C LYS A 115 21.16 -9.04 -9.99
N ARG A 116 20.19 -8.67 -10.75
CA ARG A 116 20.20 -8.95 -12.19
C ARG A 116 21.10 -7.93 -12.92
#